data_6497412ffad9db79863e2e5982f57d60
#
_entry.id   6497412ffad9db79863e2e5982f57d60
#
_cell.length_a   1.000
_cell.length_b   1.000
_cell.length_c   1.000
_cell.angle_alpha   90.00
_cell.angle_beta   90.00
_cell.angle_gamma   90.00
#
_symmetry.space_group_name_H-M   'P 1'
#
loop_
_entity.id
_entity.type
_entity.pdbx_description
1 polymer ?
#
loop_
_entity_poly.entity_id
_entity_poly.type
_entity_poly.pdbx_seq_one_letter_code
_entity_poly.pdbx_strand_id
1 'polypeptide(L)'
;MAAFLASRILYHFAGIRFDASPVAIYWQYIDPVLMRTRLVESLFYLHMQPPGFNLAVGLVVKFFPSSYAAVLQIIYLILGVLIAFLLLHLMRLFRVPEWIAATLTVLFVVNPGCVLYENLAIYEYPILFLLLLAAIALFRFSRAPTVRHSLEFFALILALVLMRNQFHLLYVLFLAAALLAVFPRARRAVLVGALPVIALIFSLYLKNWILFHAFTASTWAGMATGVTTTFQLTPEEADRLVRGGVVTPLARIPPFSDLKSYVGYVDAAPATGIPVLDQAETSTGHANFNNPTYLKLHDLYLANSESIWLHYPVAYVRSVLIAWFAYFLPTSDMHSFDDVRPRIQSFDRFFSAVIFGQFRQADSRKDLRAIKAAGGALRLPFYTGTFLMVGLPLLILWASAQLALRRVRNRWKKEESVLLGFMLFTILFATAISNFLSSFENNRYRFVLDGYYTVIAGLAITALITARRPGRATRGVL
;
A
#
# COMPACT_ATOMS: atom_id res chain seq x y z
N MET A 1 6.66 11.99 22.27
CA MET A 1 5.22 12.10 22.66
C MET A 1 4.71 13.54 22.58
N ALA A 2 5.34 14.53 23.22
CA ALA A 2 4.88 15.92 23.17
C ALA A 2 4.67 16.46 21.74
N ALA A 3 5.64 16.26 20.83
CA ALA A 3 5.52 16.69 19.43
C ALA A 3 4.36 15.98 18.68
N PHE A 4 4.10 14.72 18.98
CA PHE A 4 2.95 13.99 18.44
C PHE A 4 1.64 14.65 18.86
N LEU A 5 1.44 14.85 20.17
CA LEU A 5 0.22 15.48 20.70
C LEU A 5 0.05 16.92 20.20
N ALA A 6 1.13 17.73 20.28
CA ALA A 6 1.10 19.10 19.79
C ALA A 6 0.70 19.19 18.31
N SER A 7 1.25 18.31 17.47
CA SER A 7 0.88 18.29 16.04
C SER A 7 -0.61 17.98 15.84
N ARG A 8 -1.19 17.00 16.56
CA ARG A 8 -2.61 16.66 16.42
C ARG A 8 -3.51 17.81 16.86
N ILE A 9 -3.14 18.51 17.93
CA ILE A 9 -3.84 19.72 18.37
C ILE A 9 -3.79 20.81 17.30
N LEU A 10 -2.59 21.10 16.75
CA LEU A 10 -2.42 22.11 15.71
C LEU A 10 -3.22 21.77 14.42
N TYR A 11 -3.12 20.53 13.96
CA TYR A 11 -3.89 20.08 12.78
C TYR A 11 -5.39 20.11 13.04
N HIS A 12 -5.83 19.77 14.25
CA HIS A 12 -7.23 19.88 14.64
C HIS A 12 -7.74 21.32 14.57
N PHE A 13 -6.97 22.31 15.07
CA PHE A 13 -7.30 23.72 14.94
C PHE A 13 -7.24 24.24 13.50
N ALA A 14 -6.38 23.65 12.67
CA ALA A 14 -6.36 23.92 11.23
C ALA A 14 -7.54 23.30 10.48
N GLY A 15 -8.44 22.60 11.17
CA GLY A 15 -9.68 22.03 10.60
C GLY A 15 -9.52 20.60 10.07
N ILE A 16 -8.40 19.92 10.31
CA ILE A 16 -8.28 18.49 10.00
C ILE A 16 -9.10 17.69 11.02
N ARG A 17 -10.02 16.90 10.54
CA ARG A 17 -10.91 16.04 11.32
C ARG A 17 -10.85 14.63 10.79
N PHE A 18 -11.16 13.65 11.62
CA PHE A 18 -11.26 12.27 11.18
C PHE A 18 -12.44 12.11 10.22
N ASP A 19 -12.15 11.58 9.05
CA ASP A 19 -13.12 11.30 7.99
C ASP A 19 -13.40 9.80 7.92
N ALA A 20 -14.61 9.43 8.32
CA ALA A 20 -15.13 8.07 8.20
C ALA A 20 -15.99 7.87 6.94
N SER A 21 -16.15 8.88 6.09
CA SER A 21 -16.97 8.79 4.88
C SER A 21 -16.52 7.66 3.94
N PRO A 22 -15.21 7.27 3.87
CA PRO A 22 -14.81 6.12 3.05
C PRO A 22 -15.59 4.83 3.36
N VAL A 23 -16.03 4.62 4.60
CA VAL A 23 -16.83 3.44 4.97
C VAL A 23 -18.13 3.37 4.18
N ALA A 24 -18.68 4.52 3.81
CA ALA A 24 -19.95 4.63 3.07
C ALA A 24 -19.76 4.75 1.55
N ILE A 25 -18.66 5.41 1.10
CA ILE A 25 -18.52 5.83 -0.30
C ILE A 25 -17.36 5.15 -1.04
N TYR A 26 -16.43 4.54 -0.33
CA TYR A 26 -15.23 4.02 -0.96
C TYR A 26 -15.47 2.59 -1.46
N TRP A 27 -15.26 2.39 -2.72
CA TRP A 27 -15.52 1.17 -3.49
C TRP A 27 -14.89 -0.13 -2.96
N GLN A 28 -13.97 -0.05 -2.00
CA GLN A 28 -13.31 -1.21 -1.40
C GLN A 28 -14.04 -1.76 -0.17
N TYR A 29 -15.08 -1.06 0.28
CA TYR A 29 -15.87 -1.49 1.42
C TYR A 29 -17.11 -2.28 1.01
N ILE A 30 -17.52 -3.19 1.88
CA ILE A 30 -18.86 -3.77 1.88
C ILE A 30 -19.84 -2.69 2.28
N ASP A 31 -21.08 -2.76 1.75
CA ASP A 31 -22.18 -1.90 2.15
C ASP A 31 -22.32 -1.80 3.68
N PRO A 32 -22.37 -0.60 4.27
CA PRO A 32 -22.49 -0.42 5.73
C PRO A 32 -23.71 -1.11 6.36
N VAL A 33 -24.82 -1.21 5.64
CA VAL A 33 -26.03 -1.94 6.11
C VAL A 33 -25.72 -3.43 6.18
N LEU A 34 -25.03 -3.99 5.19
CA LEU A 34 -24.62 -5.39 5.19
C LEU A 34 -23.54 -5.67 6.24
N MET A 35 -22.62 -4.73 6.50
CA MET A 35 -21.68 -4.83 7.62
C MET A 35 -22.39 -4.99 8.96
N ARG A 36 -23.50 -4.27 9.18
CA ARG A 36 -24.30 -4.36 10.41
C ARG A 36 -25.07 -5.65 10.51
N THR A 37 -25.72 -6.07 9.42
CA THR A 37 -26.77 -7.11 9.45
C THR A 37 -26.27 -8.48 9.00
N ARG A 38 -25.34 -8.54 8.02
CA ARG A 38 -24.92 -9.76 7.34
C ARG A 38 -23.39 -9.85 7.16
N LEU A 39 -22.61 -9.37 8.15
CA LEU A 39 -21.15 -9.25 8.02
C LEU A 39 -20.47 -10.56 7.60
N VAL A 40 -20.77 -11.67 8.27
CA VAL A 40 -20.12 -12.96 8.01
C VAL A 40 -20.43 -13.48 6.61
N GLU A 41 -21.71 -13.43 6.21
CA GLU A 41 -22.14 -13.80 4.85
C GLU A 41 -21.47 -12.93 3.80
N SER A 42 -21.45 -11.60 4.01
CA SER A 42 -20.85 -10.66 3.08
C SER A 42 -19.33 -10.87 2.93
N LEU A 43 -18.63 -11.18 4.02
CA LEU A 43 -17.20 -11.50 3.97
C LEU A 43 -16.92 -12.85 3.29
N PHE A 44 -17.80 -13.84 3.46
CA PHE A 44 -17.64 -15.13 2.79
C PHE A 44 -17.77 -15.00 1.27
N TYR A 45 -18.75 -14.20 0.78
CA TYR A 45 -18.94 -13.96 -0.64
C TYR A 45 -18.15 -12.78 -1.20
N LEU A 46 -17.30 -12.15 -0.38
CA LEU A 46 -16.41 -11.09 -0.86
C LEU A 46 -15.36 -11.66 -1.80
N HIS A 47 -15.30 -11.14 -3.04
CA HIS A 47 -14.30 -11.53 -4.04
C HIS A 47 -13.48 -10.37 -4.59
N MET A 48 -14.00 -9.15 -4.48
CA MET A 48 -13.32 -7.95 -5.02
C MET A 48 -12.05 -7.59 -4.26
N GLN A 49 -12.00 -7.87 -2.94
CA GLN A 49 -10.88 -7.52 -2.05
C GLN A 49 -10.64 -8.63 -1.01
N PRO A 50 -9.43 -8.74 -0.44
CA PRO A 50 -9.22 -9.56 0.74
C PRO A 50 -10.09 -9.11 1.92
N PRO A 51 -10.59 -10.03 2.76
CA PRO A 51 -11.66 -9.74 3.71
C PRO A 51 -11.21 -9.02 4.99
N GLY A 52 -9.90 -8.97 5.31
CA GLY A 52 -9.41 -8.59 6.65
C GLY A 52 -9.73 -7.15 7.04
N PHE A 53 -9.60 -6.20 6.12
CA PHE A 53 -9.91 -4.81 6.43
C PHE A 53 -11.44 -4.59 6.57
N ASN A 54 -12.24 -5.20 5.69
CA ASN A 54 -13.70 -5.21 5.80
C ASN A 54 -14.19 -5.91 7.08
N LEU A 55 -13.49 -6.95 7.54
CA LEU A 55 -13.77 -7.58 8.83
C LEU A 55 -13.51 -6.60 9.98
N ALA A 56 -12.33 -5.97 10.01
CA ALA A 56 -11.96 -5.05 11.09
C ALA A 56 -12.94 -3.86 11.21
N VAL A 57 -13.22 -3.18 10.09
CA VAL A 57 -14.16 -2.07 10.06
C VAL A 57 -15.60 -2.54 10.28
N GLY A 58 -16.00 -3.67 9.69
CA GLY A 58 -17.32 -4.25 9.85
C GLY A 58 -17.64 -4.63 11.29
N LEU A 59 -16.67 -5.11 12.06
CA LEU A 59 -16.85 -5.35 13.51
C LEU A 59 -17.13 -4.03 14.26
N VAL A 60 -16.39 -2.96 13.94
CA VAL A 60 -16.64 -1.64 14.55
C VAL A 60 -18.01 -1.12 14.17
N VAL A 61 -18.40 -1.17 12.89
CA VAL A 61 -19.72 -0.73 12.41
C VAL A 61 -20.86 -1.57 13.03
N LYS A 62 -20.64 -2.87 13.21
CA LYS A 62 -21.64 -3.79 13.79
C LYS A 62 -21.86 -3.54 15.27
N PHE A 63 -20.80 -3.37 16.07
CA PHE A 63 -20.90 -3.23 17.51
C PHE A 63 -21.12 -1.79 17.97
N PHE A 64 -20.73 -0.80 17.16
CA PHE A 64 -20.84 0.63 17.46
C PHE A 64 -21.54 1.41 16.33
N PRO A 65 -22.76 1.04 15.91
CA PRO A 65 -23.38 1.56 14.68
C PRO A 65 -23.61 3.08 14.67
N SER A 66 -23.85 3.70 15.82
CA SER A 66 -24.05 5.16 15.95
C SER A 66 -22.76 5.93 16.22
N SER A 67 -21.67 5.26 16.64
CA SER A 67 -20.42 5.90 17.04
C SER A 67 -19.17 5.30 16.36
N TYR A 68 -19.35 4.52 15.29
CA TYR A 68 -18.24 3.85 14.61
C TYR A 68 -17.12 4.82 14.16
N ALA A 69 -17.50 6.04 13.75
CA ALA A 69 -16.52 7.04 13.34
C ALA A 69 -15.61 7.46 14.51
N ALA A 70 -16.18 7.70 15.70
CA ALA A 70 -15.42 8.02 16.89
C ALA A 70 -14.54 6.86 17.36
N VAL A 71 -15.04 5.61 17.28
CA VAL A 71 -14.26 4.42 17.63
C VAL A 71 -13.09 4.24 16.66
N LEU A 72 -13.32 4.37 15.35
CA LEU A 72 -12.26 4.33 14.34
C LEU A 72 -11.22 5.43 14.58
N GLN A 73 -11.65 6.68 14.87
CA GLN A 73 -10.73 7.77 15.20
C GLN A 73 -9.81 7.41 16.38
N ILE A 74 -10.37 6.86 17.46
CA ILE A 74 -9.60 6.43 18.63
C ILE A 74 -8.59 5.35 18.24
N ILE A 75 -9.02 4.35 17.45
CA ILE A 75 -8.13 3.29 16.96
C ILE A 75 -6.97 3.88 16.15
N TYR A 76 -7.24 4.79 15.21
CA TYR A 76 -6.21 5.41 14.38
C TYR A 76 -5.25 6.28 15.18
N LEU A 77 -5.72 7.03 16.18
CA LEU A 77 -4.85 7.77 17.10
C LEU A 77 -3.94 6.84 17.91
N ILE A 78 -4.47 5.72 18.41
CA ILE A 78 -3.66 4.70 19.11
C ILE A 78 -2.61 4.12 18.16
N LEU A 79 -2.98 3.80 16.91
CA LEU A 79 -2.03 3.34 15.90
C LEU A 79 -0.92 4.37 15.67
N GLY A 80 -1.24 5.68 15.62
CA GLY A 80 -0.26 6.76 15.46
C GLY A 80 0.76 6.80 16.59
N VAL A 81 0.31 6.69 17.83
CA VAL A 81 1.20 6.57 19.00
C VAL A 81 2.10 5.34 18.88
N LEU A 82 1.51 4.19 18.54
CA LEU A 82 2.27 2.95 18.41
C LEU A 82 3.28 3.00 17.25
N ILE A 83 2.92 3.59 16.10
CA ILE A 83 3.84 3.81 14.97
C ILE A 83 5.05 4.61 15.41
N ALA A 84 4.87 5.70 16.19
CA ALA A 84 5.98 6.49 16.70
C ALA A 84 6.92 5.66 17.59
N PHE A 85 6.37 4.85 18.49
CA PHE A 85 7.17 3.96 19.34
C PHE A 85 7.88 2.86 18.53
N LEU A 86 7.21 2.26 17.56
CA LEU A 86 7.78 1.20 16.71
C LEU A 86 8.93 1.74 15.85
N LEU A 87 8.81 2.94 15.30
CA LEU A 87 9.89 3.60 14.54
C LEU A 87 11.12 3.85 15.42
N LEU A 88 10.94 4.43 16.61
CA LEU A 88 12.03 4.62 17.58
C LEU A 88 12.66 3.28 17.94
N HIS A 89 11.85 2.26 18.22
CA HIS A 89 12.35 0.94 18.60
C HIS A 89 13.15 0.27 17.47
N LEU A 90 12.65 0.30 16.23
CA LEU A 90 13.36 -0.23 15.07
C LEU A 90 14.71 0.46 14.85
N MET A 91 14.78 1.78 14.97
CA MET A 91 16.05 2.50 14.85
C MET A 91 17.03 2.16 15.99
N ARG A 92 16.53 1.93 17.21
CA ARG A 92 17.35 1.45 18.35
C ARG A 92 17.90 0.05 18.12
N LEU A 93 17.14 -0.87 17.49
CA LEU A 93 17.63 -2.20 17.14
C LEU A 93 18.87 -2.13 16.22
N PHE A 94 18.95 -1.10 15.39
CA PHE A 94 20.09 -0.82 14.54
C PHE A 94 21.14 0.11 15.18
N ARG A 95 20.99 0.46 16.46
CA ARG A 95 21.89 1.35 17.21
C ARG A 95 22.04 2.75 16.60
N VAL A 96 20.96 3.24 15.96
CA VAL A 96 20.90 4.64 15.53
C VAL A 96 20.94 5.53 16.79
N PRO A 97 21.77 6.61 16.82
CA PRO A 97 21.82 7.53 17.95
C PRO A 97 20.42 8.09 18.30
N GLU A 98 20.11 8.19 19.59
CA GLU A 98 18.78 8.56 20.09
C GLU A 98 18.28 9.87 19.50
N TRP A 99 19.15 10.89 19.37
CA TRP A 99 18.75 12.17 18.79
C TRP A 99 18.37 12.08 17.32
N ILE A 100 19.07 11.24 16.52
CA ILE A 100 18.71 11.00 15.11
C ILE A 100 17.36 10.26 15.06
N ALA A 101 17.22 9.19 15.85
CA ALA A 101 16.00 8.40 15.90
C ALA A 101 14.80 9.26 16.33
N ALA A 102 14.96 10.08 17.36
CA ALA A 102 13.91 10.99 17.82
C ALA A 102 13.55 12.05 16.76
N THR A 103 14.55 12.68 16.13
CA THR A 103 14.32 13.69 15.08
C THR A 103 13.59 13.10 13.89
N LEU A 104 14.03 11.95 13.36
CA LEU A 104 13.38 11.30 12.22
C LEU A 104 11.97 10.83 12.56
N THR A 105 11.76 10.30 13.77
CA THR A 105 10.41 9.92 14.22
C THR A 105 9.50 11.15 14.32
N VAL A 106 9.97 12.26 14.87
CA VAL A 106 9.19 13.50 14.93
C VAL A 106 8.86 13.99 13.53
N LEU A 107 9.86 14.09 12.64
CA LEU A 107 9.62 14.49 11.24
C LEU A 107 8.60 13.58 10.54
N PHE A 108 8.65 12.27 10.80
CA PHE A 108 7.69 11.32 10.25
C PHE A 108 6.27 11.56 10.77
N VAL A 109 6.08 11.65 12.10
CA VAL A 109 4.74 11.75 12.68
C VAL A 109 4.09 13.12 12.52
N VAL A 110 4.88 14.21 12.33
CA VAL A 110 4.33 15.54 12.03
C VAL A 110 4.13 15.79 10.54
N ASN A 111 4.60 14.89 9.67
CA ASN A 111 4.44 14.98 8.24
C ASN A 111 2.94 15.14 7.87
N PRO A 112 2.58 16.14 7.03
CA PRO A 112 1.20 16.33 6.58
C PRO A 112 0.55 15.05 6.05
N GLY A 113 1.24 14.30 5.21
CA GLY A 113 0.74 13.01 4.71
C GLY A 113 0.43 12.03 5.83
N CYS A 114 1.34 11.85 6.80
CA CYS A 114 1.11 10.95 7.94
C CYS A 114 -0.15 11.34 8.73
N VAL A 115 -0.35 12.64 9.00
CA VAL A 115 -1.52 13.13 9.74
C VAL A 115 -2.80 12.99 8.93
N LEU A 116 -2.76 13.23 7.61
CA LEU A 116 -3.91 13.07 6.74
C LEU A 116 -4.36 11.60 6.66
N TYR A 117 -3.41 10.65 6.51
CA TYR A 117 -3.72 9.21 6.54
C TYR A 117 -4.23 8.73 7.91
N GLU A 118 -3.77 9.30 9.01
CA GLU A 118 -4.29 9.03 10.36
C GLU A 118 -5.75 9.49 10.50
N ASN A 119 -6.14 10.53 9.78
CA ASN A 119 -7.48 11.11 9.84
C ASN A 119 -8.42 10.64 8.71
N LEU A 120 -8.10 9.56 8.02
CA LEU A 120 -8.93 8.99 6.97
C LEU A 120 -9.13 7.50 7.21
N ALA A 121 -10.39 7.03 7.22
CA ALA A 121 -10.73 5.62 7.45
C ALA A 121 -10.38 4.75 6.24
N ILE A 122 -9.08 4.50 5.96
CA ILE A 122 -8.57 3.62 4.93
C ILE A 122 -7.42 2.74 5.47
N TYR A 123 -7.10 1.66 4.77
CA TYR A 123 -6.19 0.61 5.28
C TYR A 123 -4.70 0.97 5.28
N GLU A 124 -4.26 2.04 4.64
CA GLU A 124 -2.83 2.41 4.51
C GLU A 124 -2.17 2.62 5.88
N TYR A 125 -2.86 3.30 6.77
CA TYR A 125 -2.34 3.58 8.11
C TYR A 125 -2.20 2.31 8.98
N PRO A 126 -3.21 1.43 9.08
CA PRO A 126 -3.07 0.10 9.68
C PRO A 126 -1.99 -0.78 9.04
N ILE A 127 -1.81 -0.73 7.71
CA ILE A 127 -0.77 -1.51 7.02
C ILE A 127 0.63 -1.02 7.42
N LEU A 128 0.85 0.29 7.48
CA LEU A 128 2.11 0.87 7.97
C LEU A 128 2.44 0.35 9.38
N PHE A 129 1.47 0.37 10.29
CA PHE A 129 1.61 -0.19 11.63
C PHE A 129 1.99 -1.68 11.61
N LEU A 130 1.26 -2.49 10.84
CA LEU A 130 1.52 -3.93 10.75
C LEU A 130 2.91 -4.25 10.17
N LEU A 131 3.37 -3.49 9.17
CA LEU A 131 4.71 -3.64 8.61
C LEU A 131 5.79 -3.38 9.66
N LEU A 132 5.69 -2.29 10.41
CA LEU A 132 6.64 -1.98 11.48
C LEU A 132 6.64 -3.06 12.57
N LEU A 133 5.45 -3.54 12.95
CA LEU A 133 5.31 -4.60 13.95
C LEU A 133 5.86 -5.94 13.44
N ALA A 134 5.62 -6.28 12.16
CA ALA A 134 6.16 -7.48 11.53
C ALA A 134 7.71 -7.47 11.48
N ALA A 135 8.32 -6.30 11.24
CA ALA A 135 9.76 -6.14 11.28
C ALA A 135 10.33 -6.46 12.69
N ILE A 136 9.67 -6.00 13.74
CA ILE A 136 10.07 -6.31 15.13
C ILE A 136 9.85 -7.79 15.44
N ALA A 137 8.74 -8.38 15.03
CA ALA A 137 8.47 -9.81 15.22
C ALA A 137 9.52 -10.67 14.51
N LEU A 138 9.93 -10.28 13.28
CA LEU A 138 11.00 -10.95 12.56
C LEU A 138 12.35 -10.81 13.26
N PHE A 139 12.67 -9.64 13.81
CA PHE A 139 13.89 -9.46 14.59
C PHE A 139 13.92 -10.39 15.81
N ARG A 140 12.79 -10.49 16.54
CA ARG A 140 12.63 -11.42 17.69
C ARG A 140 12.82 -12.87 17.27
N PHE A 141 12.19 -13.28 16.16
CA PHE A 141 12.39 -14.61 15.58
C PHE A 141 13.86 -14.83 15.19
N SER A 142 14.50 -13.87 14.55
CA SER A 142 15.89 -13.98 14.10
C SER A 142 16.87 -14.14 15.26
N ARG A 143 16.58 -13.52 16.41
CA ARG A 143 17.37 -13.62 17.64
C ARG A 143 17.15 -14.94 18.38
N ALA A 144 15.91 -15.41 18.42
CA ALA A 144 15.50 -16.65 19.05
C ALA A 144 14.49 -17.38 18.15
N PRO A 145 14.96 -18.23 17.22
CA PRO A 145 14.11 -18.85 16.20
C PRO A 145 13.28 -20.00 16.77
N THR A 146 12.24 -19.65 17.52
CA THR A 146 11.25 -20.55 18.13
C THR A 146 9.97 -20.62 17.32
N VAL A 147 9.17 -21.67 17.52
CA VAL A 147 7.84 -21.82 16.92
C VAL A 147 6.95 -20.63 17.27
N ARG A 148 6.95 -20.19 18.54
CA ARG A 148 6.14 -19.05 19.00
C ARG A 148 6.46 -17.77 18.20
N HIS A 149 7.72 -17.38 18.09
CA HIS A 149 8.11 -16.19 17.37
C HIS A 149 7.83 -16.30 15.85
N SER A 150 7.92 -17.51 15.30
CA SER A 150 7.53 -17.79 13.93
C SER A 150 6.02 -17.56 13.71
N LEU A 151 5.19 -18.10 14.60
CA LEU A 151 3.74 -17.88 14.57
C LEU A 151 3.38 -16.41 14.72
N GLU A 152 4.02 -15.68 15.66
CA GLU A 152 3.83 -14.23 15.83
C GLU A 152 4.12 -13.48 14.53
N PHE A 153 5.25 -13.76 13.88
CA PHE A 153 5.64 -13.13 12.62
C PHE A 153 4.67 -13.45 11.47
N PHE A 154 4.40 -14.74 11.25
CA PHE A 154 3.53 -15.15 10.14
C PHE A 154 2.06 -14.76 10.34
N ALA A 155 1.58 -14.64 11.58
CA ALA A 155 0.25 -14.10 11.87
C ALA A 155 0.13 -12.63 11.46
N LEU A 156 1.18 -11.81 11.66
CA LEU A 156 1.22 -10.43 11.17
C LEU A 156 1.28 -10.36 9.64
N ILE A 157 2.02 -11.27 9.00
CA ILE A 157 2.04 -11.38 7.54
C ILE A 157 0.65 -11.80 7.01
N LEU A 158 -0.05 -12.72 7.68
CA LEU A 158 -1.44 -13.05 7.34
C LEU A 158 -2.35 -11.83 7.43
N ALA A 159 -2.25 -11.06 8.51
CA ALA A 159 -3.04 -9.83 8.67
C ALA A 159 -2.79 -8.84 7.53
N LEU A 160 -1.53 -8.65 7.10
CA LEU A 160 -1.16 -7.81 5.94
C LEU A 160 -1.81 -8.31 4.65
N VAL A 161 -1.71 -9.62 4.35
CA VAL A 161 -2.27 -10.21 3.13
C VAL A 161 -3.79 -10.12 3.12
N LEU A 162 -4.43 -10.33 4.26
CA LEU A 162 -5.88 -10.22 4.37
C LEU A 162 -6.38 -8.77 4.33
N MET A 163 -5.53 -7.76 4.58
CA MET A 163 -5.90 -6.36 4.46
C MET A 163 -5.74 -5.82 3.03
N ARG A 164 -4.75 -6.32 2.27
CA ARG A 164 -4.46 -5.76 0.95
C ARG A 164 -3.84 -6.78 0.01
N ASN A 165 -4.38 -6.87 -1.20
CA ASN A 165 -3.93 -7.78 -2.25
C ASN A 165 -2.51 -7.50 -2.80
N GLN A 166 -1.91 -6.34 -2.48
CA GLN A 166 -0.52 -6.03 -2.78
C GLN A 166 0.45 -7.02 -2.11
N PHE A 167 0.10 -7.51 -0.90
CA PHE A 167 0.82 -8.55 -0.18
C PHE A 167 0.11 -9.89 -0.39
N HIS A 168 0.33 -10.54 -1.52
CA HIS A 168 -0.39 -11.77 -1.90
C HIS A 168 0.42 -13.05 -1.60
N LEU A 169 -0.09 -14.20 -2.02
CA LEU A 169 0.50 -15.52 -1.74
C LEU A 169 2.00 -15.60 -2.08
N LEU A 170 2.44 -15.02 -3.22
CA LEU A 170 3.86 -15.05 -3.60
C LEU A 170 4.75 -14.31 -2.60
N TYR A 171 4.27 -13.21 -1.99
CA TYR A 171 5.01 -12.51 -0.94
C TYR A 171 5.32 -13.45 0.24
N VAL A 172 4.32 -14.21 0.67
CA VAL A 172 4.46 -15.17 1.79
C VAL A 172 5.38 -16.32 1.43
N LEU A 173 5.26 -16.85 0.20
CA LEU A 173 6.11 -17.94 -0.30
C LEU A 173 7.58 -17.51 -0.37
N PHE A 174 7.87 -16.32 -0.88
CA PHE A 174 9.24 -15.77 -0.91
C PHE A 174 9.80 -15.56 0.50
N LEU A 175 9.01 -15.02 1.43
CA LEU A 175 9.43 -14.87 2.82
C LEU A 175 9.72 -16.21 3.49
N ALA A 176 8.83 -17.18 3.34
CA ALA A 176 9.01 -18.52 3.90
C ALA A 176 10.27 -19.20 3.31
N ALA A 177 10.47 -19.15 1.98
CA ALA A 177 11.65 -19.69 1.32
C ALA A 177 12.94 -19.01 1.80
N ALA A 178 12.95 -17.68 1.90
CA ALA A 178 14.10 -16.93 2.40
C ALA A 178 14.43 -17.31 3.85
N LEU A 179 13.43 -17.44 4.73
CA LEU A 179 13.64 -17.83 6.13
C LEU A 179 14.10 -19.28 6.26
N LEU A 180 13.59 -20.21 5.44
CA LEU A 180 14.08 -21.60 5.39
C LEU A 180 15.55 -21.67 4.96
N ALA A 181 15.97 -20.83 4.02
CA ALA A 181 17.35 -20.74 3.57
C ALA A 181 18.27 -20.12 4.63
N VAL A 182 17.82 -19.05 5.31
CA VAL A 182 18.61 -18.32 6.31
C VAL A 182 18.69 -19.07 7.64
N PHE A 183 17.65 -19.85 8.01
CA PHE A 183 17.55 -20.56 9.27
C PHE A 183 17.41 -22.10 9.09
N PRO A 184 18.43 -22.79 8.49
CA PRO A 184 18.32 -24.22 8.19
C PRO A 184 18.13 -25.10 9.45
N ARG A 185 18.63 -24.65 10.63
CA ARG A 185 18.46 -25.36 11.90
C ARG A 185 17.08 -25.15 12.53
N ALA A 186 16.33 -24.13 12.10
CA ALA A 186 14.99 -23.80 12.62
C ALA A 186 13.88 -24.04 11.58
N ARG A 187 14.12 -24.88 10.57
CA ARG A 187 13.14 -25.18 9.51
C ARG A 187 11.78 -25.58 10.06
N ARG A 188 11.74 -26.40 11.11
CA ARG A 188 10.49 -26.79 11.76
C ARG A 188 9.71 -25.58 12.26
N ALA A 189 10.38 -24.62 12.92
CA ALA A 189 9.72 -23.42 13.43
C ALA A 189 9.18 -22.55 12.27
N VAL A 190 9.95 -22.38 11.19
CA VAL A 190 9.49 -21.63 9.99
C VAL A 190 8.28 -22.33 9.36
N LEU A 191 8.33 -23.64 9.16
CA LEU A 191 7.22 -24.39 8.54
C LEU A 191 5.95 -24.34 9.38
N VAL A 192 6.06 -24.53 10.70
CA VAL A 192 4.90 -24.45 11.62
C VAL A 192 4.26 -23.06 11.60
N GLY A 193 5.04 -21.99 11.45
CA GLY A 193 4.49 -20.64 11.30
C GLY A 193 3.91 -20.37 9.93
N ALA A 194 4.64 -20.74 8.86
CA ALA A 194 4.30 -20.39 7.48
C ALA A 194 3.16 -21.24 6.89
N LEU A 195 3.16 -22.57 7.09
CA LEU A 195 2.21 -23.47 6.43
C LEU A 195 0.74 -23.16 6.75
N PRO A 196 0.32 -22.89 8.01
CA PRO A 196 -1.05 -22.51 8.30
C PRO A 196 -1.47 -21.23 7.58
N VAL A 197 -0.56 -20.24 7.49
CA VAL A 197 -0.81 -18.97 6.81
C VAL A 197 -0.95 -19.19 5.29
N ILE A 198 -0.03 -19.95 4.69
CA ILE A 198 -0.11 -20.33 3.27
C ILE A 198 -1.42 -21.07 2.99
N ALA A 199 -1.81 -22.03 3.84
CA ALA A 199 -3.05 -22.79 3.68
C ALA A 199 -4.29 -21.89 3.77
N LEU A 200 -4.35 -20.95 4.72
CA LEU A 200 -5.45 -19.98 4.85
C LEU A 200 -5.55 -19.04 3.64
N ILE A 201 -4.43 -18.53 3.14
CA ILE A 201 -4.42 -17.69 1.94
C ILE A 201 -4.82 -18.52 0.73
N PHE A 202 -4.30 -19.73 0.59
CA PHE A 202 -4.65 -20.63 -0.51
C PHE A 202 -6.14 -21.00 -0.48
N SER A 203 -6.73 -21.23 0.71
CA SER A 203 -8.17 -21.50 0.83
C SER A 203 -9.03 -20.31 0.39
N LEU A 204 -8.55 -19.07 0.56
CA LEU A 204 -9.22 -17.89 0.00
C LEU A 204 -9.21 -17.91 -1.54
N TYR A 205 -8.08 -18.26 -2.17
CA TYR A 205 -7.99 -18.44 -3.62
C TYR A 205 -8.88 -19.56 -4.10
N LEU A 206 -8.87 -20.71 -3.40
CA LEU A 206 -9.71 -21.87 -3.71
C LEU A 206 -11.21 -21.54 -3.57
N LYS A 207 -11.60 -20.80 -2.52
CA LYS A 207 -12.96 -20.31 -2.36
C LYS A 207 -13.41 -19.46 -3.55
N ASN A 208 -12.58 -18.49 -3.97
CA ASN A 208 -12.91 -17.64 -5.11
C ASN A 208 -12.96 -18.44 -6.42
N TRP A 209 -12.10 -19.43 -6.57
CA TRP A 209 -12.12 -20.32 -7.74
C TRP A 209 -13.39 -21.17 -7.80
N ILE A 210 -13.81 -21.76 -6.66
CA ILE A 210 -15.02 -22.60 -6.59
C ILE A 210 -16.28 -21.76 -6.82
N LEU A 211 -16.38 -20.57 -6.21
CA LEU A 211 -17.59 -19.75 -6.24
C LEU A 211 -17.69 -18.85 -7.48
N PHE A 212 -16.56 -18.39 -7.99
CA PHE A 212 -16.49 -17.33 -9.00
C PHE A 212 -15.62 -17.69 -10.20
N HIS A 213 -15.07 -18.90 -10.27
CA HIS A 213 -14.12 -19.36 -11.30
C HIS A 213 -12.86 -18.48 -11.43
N ALA A 214 -12.50 -17.73 -10.38
CA ALA A 214 -11.37 -16.82 -10.35
C ALA A 214 -10.34 -17.25 -9.29
N PHE A 215 -9.20 -17.81 -9.72
CA PHE A 215 -8.12 -18.22 -8.81
C PHE A 215 -7.28 -17.00 -8.39
N THR A 216 -7.85 -16.17 -7.52
CA THR A 216 -7.24 -14.91 -7.04
C THR A 216 -7.78 -14.53 -5.66
N ALA A 217 -7.01 -13.73 -4.91
CA ALA A 217 -7.50 -13.09 -3.68
C ALA A 217 -8.36 -11.83 -3.96
N SER A 218 -8.30 -11.30 -5.18
CA SER A 218 -9.07 -10.11 -5.61
C SER A 218 -9.34 -10.20 -7.10
N THR A 219 -10.60 -10.13 -7.48
CA THR A 219 -11.04 -10.15 -8.90
C THR A 219 -10.89 -8.79 -9.60
N TRP A 220 -10.27 -7.83 -8.96
CA TRP A 220 -9.98 -6.54 -9.58
C TRP A 220 -8.77 -6.55 -10.52
N ALA A 221 -8.02 -7.64 -10.58
CA ALA A 221 -6.79 -7.70 -11.36
C ALA A 221 -6.99 -7.29 -12.83
N GLY A 222 -8.05 -7.78 -13.51
CA GLY A 222 -8.33 -7.39 -14.89
C GLY A 222 -8.65 -5.92 -15.06
N MET A 223 -9.49 -5.34 -14.19
CA MET A 223 -9.75 -3.89 -14.23
C MET A 223 -8.52 -3.08 -13.84
N ALA A 224 -7.71 -3.54 -12.90
CA ALA A 224 -6.46 -2.88 -12.53
C ALA A 224 -5.44 -2.87 -13.70
N THR A 225 -5.32 -3.99 -14.43
CA THR A 225 -4.51 -4.01 -15.67
C THR A 225 -5.10 -3.12 -16.76
N GLY A 226 -6.43 -3.02 -16.84
CA GLY A 226 -7.12 -2.06 -17.70
C GLY A 226 -6.73 -0.60 -17.40
N VAL A 227 -6.53 -0.23 -16.13
CA VAL A 227 -6.02 1.10 -15.75
C VAL A 227 -4.61 1.34 -16.31
N THR A 228 -3.77 0.31 -16.39
CA THR A 228 -2.41 0.43 -16.91
C THR A 228 -2.31 0.28 -18.44
N THR A 229 -3.40 -0.07 -19.12
CA THR A 229 -3.45 -0.34 -20.57
C THR A 229 -4.53 0.47 -21.28
N THR A 230 -5.78 0.00 -21.30
CA THR A 230 -6.88 0.64 -22.03
C THR A 230 -7.12 2.09 -21.58
N PHE A 231 -7.05 2.35 -20.27
CA PHE A 231 -7.21 3.71 -19.73
C PHE A 231 -6.08 4.67 -20.12
N GLN A 232 -4.95 4.19 -20.62
CA GLN A 232 -3.83 5.00 -21.10
C GLN A 232 -3.95 5.38 -22.58
N LEU A 233 -4.91 4.83 -23.29
CA LEU A 233 -5.16 5.17 -24.69
C LEU A 233 -5.80 6.54 -24.78
N THR A 234 -5.42 7.32 -25.83
CA THR A 234 -6.23 8.47 -26.23
C THR A 234 -7.51 7.97 -26.91
N PRO A 235 -8.54 8.82 -27.06
CA PRO A 235 -9.76 8.42 -27.78
C PRO A 235 -9.47 7.91 -29.18
N GLU A 236 -8.55 8.59 -29.91
CA GLU A 236 -8.15 8.22 -31.27
C GLU A 236 -7.39 6.89 -31.32
N GLU A 237 -6.51 6.66 -30.33
CA GLU A 237 -5.81 5.37 -30.17
C GLU A 237 -6.81 4.24 -29.90
N ALA A 238 -7.75 4.45 -28.96
CA ALA A 238 -8.78 3.48 -28.64
C ALA A 238 -9.64 3.14 -29.88
N ASP A 239 -10.10 4.15 -30.61
CA ASP A 239 -10.90 3.96 -31.81
C ASP A 239 -10.14 3.21 -32.92
N ARG A 240 -8.87 3.53 -33.11
CA ARG A 240 -8.01 2.84 -34.08
C ARG A 240 -7.85 1.36 -33.72
N LEU A 241 -7.55 1.05 -32.45
CA LEU A 241 -7.31 -0.30 -31.98
C LEU A 241 -8.61 -1.14 -31.97
N VAL A 242 -9.76 -0.52 -31.67
CA VAL A 242 -11.07 -1.17 -31.78
C VAL A 242 -11.41 -1.50 -33.23
N ARG A 243 -11.25 -0.52 -34.17
CA ARG A 243 -11.50 -0.78 -35.61
C ARG A 243 -10.57 -1.86 -36.18
N GLY A 244 -9.35 -1.93 -35.68
CA GLY A 244 -8.36 -2.94 -36.06
C GLY A 244 -8.58 -4.30 -35.40
N GLY A 245 -9.60 -4.48 -34.56
CA GLY A 245 -9.87 -5.72 -33.84
C GLY A 245 -8.82 -6.11 -32.78
N VAL A 246 -7.93 -5.18 -32.41
CA VAL A 246 -6.88 -5.42 -31.42
C VAL A 246 -7.46 -5.45 -30.01
N VAL A 247 -8.44 -4.59 -29.72
CA VAL A 247 -9.15 -4.55 -28.45
C VAL A 247 -10.66 -4.50 -28.70
N THR A 248 -11.43 -4.93 -27.70
CA THR A 248 -12.90 -4.83 -27.74
C THR A 248 -13.36 -3.39 -27.56
N PRO A 249 -14.61 -3.03 -27.96
CA PRO A 249 -15.17 -1.71 -27.73
C PRO A 249 -15.17 -1.25 -26.24
N LEU A 250 -15.07 -2.19 -25.30
CA LEU A 250 -14.93 -1.92 -23.88
C LEU A 250 -13.69 -1.05 -23.54
N ALA A 251 -12.66 -1.05 -24.40
CA ALA A 251 -11.48 -0.20 -24.23
C ALA A 251 -11.79 1.32 -24.22
N ARG A 252 -12.98 1.74 -24.67
CA ARG A 252 -13.45 3.13 -24.61
C ARG A 252 -14.00 3.52 -23.24
N ILE A 253 -14.35 2.54 -22.39
CA ILE A 253 -14.92 2.77 -21.07
C ILE A 253 -13.79 2.73 -20.05
N PRO A 254 -13.68 3.71 -19.12
CA PRO A 254 -12.71 3.64 -18.04
C PRO A 254 -12.97 2.40 -17.16
N PRO A 255 -11.93 1.64 -16.79
CA PRO A 255 -12.07 0.61 -15.77
C PRO A 255 -12.63 1.19 -14.45
N PHE A 256 -13.32 0.38 -13.68
CA PHE A 256 -13.98 0.79 -12.43
C PHE A 256 -15.09 1.83 -12.61
N SER A 257 -15.74 1.88 -13.79
CA SER A 257 -16.98 2.64 -13.98
C SER A 257 -18.18 1.89 -13.34
N ASP A 258 -19.27 2.62 -13.08
CA ASP A 258 -20.52 2.03 -12.60
C ASP A 258 -21.11 1.06 -13.64
N LEU A 259 -21.86 0.06 -13.21
CA LEU A 259 -22.47 -0.96 -14.09
C LEU A 259 -23.32 -0.35 -15.22
N LYS A 260 -23.94 0.80 -14.98
CA LYS A 260 -24.70 1.54 -16.00
C LYS A 260 -23.87 1.90 -17.24
N SER A 261 -22.57 2.12 -17.08
CA SER A 261 -21.64 2.44 -18.18
C SER A 261 -21.35 1.22 -19.06
N TYR A 262 -21.64 0.02 -18.60
CA TYR A 262 -21.34 -1.23 -19.28
C TYR A 262 -22.58 -1.86 -19.95
N VAL A 263 -23.75 -1.22 -19.88
CA VAL A 263 -24.97 -1.69 -20.54
C VAL A 263 -24.72 -1.78 -22.06
N GLY A 264 -25.06 -2.93 -22.64
CA GLY A 264 -24.80 -3.23 -24.05
C GLY A 264 -23.41 -3.81 -24.34
N TYR A 265 -22.53 -3.90 -23.36
CA TYR A 265 -21.20 -4.55 -23.49
C TYR A 265 -21.15 -5.90 -22.77
N VAL A 266 -21.83 -6.02 -21.67
CA VAL A 266 -21.96 -7.26 -20.89
C VAL A 266 -23.40 -7.42 -20.38
N ASP A 267 -23.88 -8.65 -20.38
CA ASP A 267 -25.16 -8.97 -19.75
C ASP A 267 -24.98 -8.99 -18.22
N ALA A 268 -25.97 -8.46 -17.51
CA ALA A 268 -26.02 -8.53 -16.06
C ALA A 268 -25.92 -10.00 -15.60
N ALA A 269 -25.24 -10.22 -14.49
CA ALA A 269 -25.20 -11.53 -13.87
C ALA A 269 -26.61 -11.90 -13.33
N PRO A 270 -27.01 -13.17 -13.34
CA PRO A 270 -28.27 -13.61 -12.74
C PRO A 270 -28.25 -13.37 -11.24
N ALA A 271 -29.42 -13.11 -10.66
CA ALA A 271 -29.58 -12.97 -9.22
C ALA A 271 -29.22 -14.26 -8.49
N THR A 272 -28.49 -14.13 -7.39
CA THR A 272 -27.99 -15.24 -6.58
C THR A 272 -28.80 -15.47 -5.30
N GLY A 273 -29.62 -14.49 -4.90
CA GLY A 273 -30.29 -14.42 -3.59
C GLY A 273 -29.38 -13.94 -2.45
N ILE A 274 -28.15 -13.54 -2.77
CA ILE A 274 -27.14 -13.08 -1.80
C ILE A 274 -26.97 -11.56 -1.93
N PRO A 275 -27.40 -10.74 -0.96
CA PRO A 275 -27.45 -9.29 -1.13
C PRO A 275 -26.11 -8.64 -1.52
N VAL A 276 -24.98 -9.07 -0.97
CA VAL A 276 -23.66 -8.52 -1.28
C VAL A 276 -23.25 -8.77 -2.74
N LEU A 277 -23.84 -9.75 -3.42
CA LEU A 277 -23.62 -10.06 -4.83
C LEU A 277 -24.70 -9.40 -5.71
N ASP A 278 -25.97 -9.37 -5.28
CA ASP A 278 -27.07 -9.00 -6.13
C ASP A 278 -27.28 -7.47 -6.25
N GLN A 279 -26.87 -6.71 -5.25
CA GLN A 279 -26.94 -5.25 -5.30
C GLN A 279 -26.02 -4.70 -6.40
N ALA A 280 -26.55 -3.88 -7.31
CA ALA A 280 -25.75 -3.12 -8.27
C ALA A 280 -25.08 -1.91 -7.61
N GLU A 281 -25.77 -1.29 -6.65
CA GLU A 281 -25.33 -0.16 -5.84
C GLU A 281 -25.46 -0.50 -4.35
N THR A 282 -24.59 0.07 -3.54
CA THR A 282 -24.67 0.00 -2.08
C THR A 282 -25.87 0.80 -1.56
N SER A 283 -26.23 0.65 -0.29
CA SER A 283 -27.28 1.44 0.38
C SER A 283 -27.00 2.96 0.38
N THR A 284 -25.77 3.36 0.06
CA THR A 284 -25.34 4.75 -0.04
C THR A 284 -25.30 5.27 -1.49
N GLY A 285 -25.77 4.47 -2.47
CA GLY A 285 -25.86 4.86 -3.87
C GLY A 285 -24.56 4.78 -4.67
N HIS A 286 -23.55 4.08 -4.15
CA HIS A 286 -22.27 3.87 -4.85
C HIS A 286 -22.21 2.47 -5.48
N ALA A 287 -21.42 2.32 -6.55
CA ALA A 287 -21.26 1.05 -7.24
C ALA A 287 -20.80 -0.06 -6.29
N ASN A 288 -21.50 -1.19 -6.30
CA ASN A 288 -21.07 -2.41 -5.60
C ASN A 288 -20.17 -3.25 -6.49
N PHE A 289 -18.86 -3.08 -6.36
CA PHE A 289 -17.88 -3.83 -7.15
C PHE A 289 -17.79 -5.31 -6.80
N ASN A 290 -18.54 -5.78 -5.80
CA ASN A 290 -18.70 -7.21 -5.52
C ASN A 290 -19.83 -7.87 -6.34
N ASN A 291 -20.54 -7.11 -7.18
CA ASN A 291 -21.53 -7.66 -8.08
C ASN A 291 -20.86 -8.56 -9.14
N PRO A 292 -21.38 -9.79 -9.39
CA PRO A 292 -20.74 -10.76 -10.29
C PRO A 292 -20.61 -10.30 -11.76
N THR A 293 -21.36 -9.28 -12.18
CA THR A 293 -21.18 -8.68 -13.51
C THR A 293 -19.74 -8.16 -13.71
N TYR A 294 -19.10 -7.69 -12.63
CA TYR A 294 -17.70 -7.25 -12.68
C TYR A 294 -16.71 -8.40 -12.91
N LEU A 295 -17.08 -9.67 -12.71
CA LEU A 295 -16.24 -10.82 -13.07
C LEU A 295 -16.08 -10.94 -14.58
N LYS A 296 -17.17 -10.77 -15.35
CA LYS A 296 -17.11 -10.74 -16.81
C LYS A 296 -16.27 -9.56 -17.32
N LEU A 297 -16.40 -8.40 -16.67
CA LEU A 297 -15.60 -7.21 -16.99
C LEU A 297 -14.12 -7.43 -16.66
N HIS A 298 -13.79 -8.16 -15.58
CA HIS A 298 -12.43 -8.58 -15.27
C HIS A 298 -11.79 -9.32 -16.45
N ASP A 299 -12.46 -10.34 -16.97
CA ASP A 299 -11.92 -11.17 -18.06
C ASP A 299 -11.73 -10.35 -19.35
N LEU A 300 -12.68 -9.49 -19.69
CA LEU A 300 -12.61 -8.63 -20.88
C LEU A 300 -11.49 -7.57 -20.78
N TYR A 301 -11.32 -6.92 -19.62
CA TYR A 301 -10.22 -5.98 -19.44
C TYR A 301 -8.87 -6.69 -19.42
N LEU A 302 -8.78 -7.89 -18.87
CA LEU A 302 -7.56 -8.68 -18.89
C LEU A 302 -7.17 -9.05 -20.32
N ALA A 303 -8.11 -9.57 -21.12
CA ALA A 303 -7.89 -9.91 -22.53
C ALA A 303 -7.46 -8.67 -23.35
N ASN A 304 -8.14 -7.52 -23.16
CA ASN A 304 -7.72 -6.27 -23.78
C ASN A 304 -6.31 -5.85 -23.37
N SER A 305 -5.95 -6.03 -22.07
CA SER A 305 -4.64 -5.68 -21.55
C SER A 305 -3.54 -6.56 -22.15
N GLU A 306 -3.77 -7.88 -22.24
CA GLU A 306 -2.86 -8.82 -22.88
C GLU A 306 -2.63 -8.45 -24.36
N SER A 307 -3.70 -8.10 -25.09
CA SER A 307 -3.60 -7.65 -26.47
C SER A 307 -2.79 -6.36 -26.61
N ILE A 308 -2.98 -5.39 -25.68
CA ILE A 308 -2.20 -4.14 -25.66
C ILE A 308 -0.72 -4.40 -25.37
N TRP A 309 -0.41 -5.28 -24.42
CA TRP A 309 0.99 -5.63 -24.12
C TRP A 309 1.71 -6.21 -25.34
N LEU A 310 1.02 -6.99 -26.16
CA LEU A 310 1.58 -7.64 -27.33
C LEU A 310 1.64 -6.70 -28.56
N HIS A 311 0.59 -5.91 -28.81
CA HIS A 311 0.43 -5.19 -30.09
C HIS A 311 0.60 -3.67 -29.95
N TYR A 312 0.45 -3.12 -28.74
CA TYR A 312 0.59 -1.67 -28.50
C TYR A 312 1.23 -1.36 -27.12
N PRO A 313 2.44 -1.90 -26.84
CA PRO A 313 3.09 -1.82 -25.52
C PRO A 313 3.37 -0.38 -25.06
N VAL A 314 3.37 0.57 -25.97
CA VAL A 314 3.61 2.00 -25.68
C VAL A 314 2.62 2.55 -24.64
N ALA A 315 1.36 2.12 -24.67
CA ALA A 315 0.36 2.51 -23.67
C ALA A 315 0.73 2.03 -22.26
N TYR A 316 1.20 0.80 -22.14
CA TYR A 316 1.65 0.24 -20.88
C TYR A 316 2.94 0.91 -20.37
N VAL A 317 3.92 1.14 -21.24
CA VAL A 317 5.16 1.86 -20.88
C VAL A 317 4.83 3.27 -20.38
N ARG A 318 3.91 3.97 -21.04
CA ARG A 318 3.40 5.29 -20.60
C ARG A 318 2.84 5.21 -19.18
N SER A 319 2.03 4.20 -18.88
CA SER A 319 1.47 3.96 -17.55
C SER A 319 2.55 3.74 -16.50
N VAL A 320 3.53 2.87 -16.79
CA VAL A 320 4.63 2.58 -15.86
C VAL A 320 5.43 3.84 -15.55
N LEU A 321 5.72 4.67 -16.55
CA LEU A 321 6.39 5.96 -16.32
C LEU A 321 5.57 6.89 -15.43
N ILE A 322 4.26 7.00 -15.67
CA ILE A 322 3.35 7.79 -14.82
C ILE A 322 3.35 7.25 -13.39
N ALA A 323 3.28 5.92 -13.22
CA ALA A 323 3.32 5.27 -11.92
C ALA A 323 4.60 5.58 -11.15
N TRP A 324 5.76 5.49 -11.81
CA TRP A 324 7.05 5.83 -11.20
C TRP A 324 7.14 7.29 -10.78
N PHE A 325 6.66 8.24 -11.59
CA PHE A 325 6.64 9.64 -11.18
C PHE A 325 5.66 9.89 -10.03
N ALA A 326 4.46 9.30 -10.10
CA ALA A 326 3.47 9.39 -9.02
C ALA A 326 4.00 8.80 -7.70
N TYR A 327 4.84 7.77 -7.75
CA TYR A 327 5.47 7.17 -6.57
C TYR A 327 6.31 8.18 -5.77
N PHE A 328 6.93 9.16 -6.42
CA PHE A 328 7.76 10.18 -5.79
C PHE A 328 7.01 11.48 -5.45
N LEU A 329 5.71 11.57 -5.67
CA LEU A 329 4.90 12.68 -5.17
C LEU A 329 4.89 12.66 -3.62
N PRO A 330 4.77 13.82 -2.94
CA PRO A 330 4.49 13.85 -1.51
C PRO A 330 3.28 12.98 -1.15
N THR A 331 3.33 12.32 0.00
CA THR A 331 2.24 11.44 0.44
C THR A 331 0.96 12.17 0.81
N SER A 332 1.03 13.49 1.07
CA SER A 332 -0.13 14.37 1.20
C SER A 332 -0.84 14.66 -0.13
N ASP A 333 -0.19 14.34 -1.26
CA ASP A 333 -0.71 14.60 -2.61
C ASP A 333 -1.54 13.40 -3.10
N MET A 334 -2.69 13.18 -2.46
CA MET A 334 -3.65 12.13 -2.80
C MET A 334 -5.04 12.74 -2.96
N HIS A 335 -5.80 12.23 -3.92
CA HIS A 335 -7.15 12.75 -4.22
C HIS A 335 -8.10 12.81 -3.01
N SER A 336 -8.07 11.80 -2.16
CA SER A 336 -8.94 11.80 -0.97
C SER A 336 -8.62 12.93 0.01
N PHE A 337 -7.55 13.69 -0.23
CA PHE A 337 -7.15 14.84 0.58
C PHE A 337 -7.42 16.19 -0.10
N ASP A 338 -7.94 16.22 -1.34
CA ASP A 338 -8.13 17.43 -2.13
C ASP A 338 -8.99 18.48 -1.39
N ASP A 339 -9.99 18.05 -0.61
CA ASP A 339 -10.88 18.94 0.15
C ASP A 339 -10.28 19.46 1.47
N VAL A 340 -9.35 18.71 2.07
CA VAL A 340 -8.80 19.01 3.40
C VAL A 340 -7.39 19.58 3.34
N ARG A 341 -6.59 19.22 2.34
CA ARG A 341 -5.22 19.69 2.14
C ARG A 341 -5.09 21.21 2.02
N PRO A 342 -6.01 21.94 1.37
CA PRO A 342 -5.96 23.41 1.32
C PRO A 342 -5.93 24.09 2.70
N ARG A 343 -6.52 23.47 3.73
CA ARG A 343 -6.56 23.98 5.11
C ARG A 343 -5.18 24.04 5.78
N ILE A 344 -4.24 23.25 5.31
CA ILE A 344 -2.86 23.14 5.80
C ILE A 344 -1.82 23.49 4.73
N GLN A 345 -2.24 24.15 3.64
CA GLN A 345 -1.45 24.32 2.43
C GLN A 345 -0.08 24.98 2.67
N SER A 346 0.02 25.99 3.51
CA SER A 346 1.30 26.66 3.79
C SER A 346 2.31 25.71 4.43
N PHE A 347 1.87 24.90 5.39
CA PHE A 347 2.72 23.92 6.06
C PHE A 347 3.06 22.75 5.13
N ASP A 348 2.07 22.26 4.37
CA ASP A 348 2.26 21.19 3.41
C ASP A 348 3.25 21.58 2.30
N ARG A 349 3.15 22.81 1.77
CA ARG A 349 4.12 23.34 0.78
C ARG A 349 5.52 23.44 1.36
N PHE A 350 5.63 24.00 2.56
CA PHE A 350 6.93 24.12 3.24
C PHE A 350 7.56 22.74 3.47
N PHE A 351 6.79 21.79 4.01
CA PHE A 351 7.27 20.44 4.29
C PHE A 351 7.65 19.71 2.99
N SER A 352 6.81 19.82 1.96
CA SER A 352 7.05 19.20 0.66
C SER A 352 8.30 19.77 -0.02
N ALA A 353 8.54 21.08 0.06
CA ALA A 353 9.74 21.70 -0.52
C ALA A 353 11.01 21.30 0.25
N VAL A 354 11.01 21.39 1.59
CA VAL A 354 12.21 21.18 2.42
C VAL A 354 12.58 19.71 2.55
N ILE A 355 11.59 18.83 2.74
CA ILE A 355 11.83 17.39 3.00
C ILE A 355 11.80 16.57 1.71
N PHE A 356 10.88 16.87 0.79
CA PHE A 356 10.71 16.05 -0.41
C PHE A 356 11.33 16.68 -1.66
N GLY A 357 11.70 17.97 -1.61
CA GLY A 357 12.27 18.69 -2.74
C GLY A 357 11.24 18.96 -3.86
N GLN A 358 9.96 19.07 -3.50
CA GLN A 358 8.90 19.45 -4.39
C GLN A 358 8.76 20.99 -4.40
N PHE A 359 9.27 21.64 -5.45
CA PHE A 359 9.24 23.10 -5.56
C PHE A 359 8.05 23.63 -6.36
N ARG A 360 7.34 22.76 -7.08
CA ARG A 360 6.08 23.07 -7.78
C ARG A 360 5.01 22.11 -7.32
N GLN A 361 3.95 22.65 -6.72
CA GLN A 361 2.74 21.87 -6.50
C GLN A 361 1.90 21.90 -7.75
N ALA A 362 1.56 20.75 -8.25
CA ALA A 362 0.54 20.56 -9.23
C ALA A 362 -0.81 20.37 -8.54
N ASP A 363 -1.88 20.78 -9.16
CA ASP A 363 -3.20 20.24 -8.87
C ASP A 363 -3.18 18.79 -9.43
N SER A 364 -2.72 17.86 -8.58
CA SER A 364 -2.10 16.58 -8.93
C SER A 364 -2.86 15.73 -9.95
N ARG A 365 -4.20 15.86 -9.98
CA ARG A 365 -5.05 15.10 -10.90
C ARG A 365 -5.32 15.77 -12.23
N LYS A 366 -5.57 17.08 -12.22
CA LYS A 366 -5.79 17.83 -13.45
C LYS A 366 -4.53 17.79 -14.29
N ASP A 367 -3.38 17.90 -13.63
CA ASP A 367 -2.10 17.91 -14.31
C ASP A 367 -1.66 16.53 -14.77
N LEU A 368 -1.87 15.44 -14.00
CA LEU A 368 -1.61 14.09 -14.48
C LEU A 368 -2.53 13.70 -15.65
N ARG A 369 -3.80 14.13 -15.63
CA ARG A 369 -4.72 13.94 -16.76
C ARG A 369 -4.34 14.81 -17.97
N ALA A 370 -3.96 16.07 -17.74
CA ALA A 370 -3.49 16.98 -18.79
C ALA A 370 -2.16 16.51 -19.39
N ILE A 371 -1.25 15.97 -18.58
CA ILE A 371 0.00 15.37 -19.04
C ILE A 371 -0.28 14.11 -19.85
N LYS A 372 -1.25 13.30 -19.44
CA LYS A 372 -1.72 12.15 -20.22
C LYS A 372 -2.26 12.62 -21.59
N ALA A 373 -3.14 13.61 -21.61
CA ALA A 373 -3.75 14.15 -22.83
C ALA A 373 -2.72 14.79 -23.77
N ALA A 374 -1.68 15.43 -23.23
CA ALA A 374 -0.63 16.12 -24.00
C ALA A 374 0.52 15.19 -24.47
N GLY A 375 0.45 13.86 -24.22
CA GLY A 375 1.54 12.93 -24.54
C GLY A 375 2.85 13.19 -23.78
N GLY A 376 2.81 14.04 -22.76
CA GLY A 376 3.98 14.63 -22.13
C GLY A 376 4.40 14.01 -20.80
N ALA A 377 4.87 12.76 -20.79
CA ALA A 377 5.58 12.19 -19.64
C ALA A 377 6.80 13.01 -19.18
N LEU A 378 7.35 13.87 -20.08
CA LEU A 378 8.54 14.70 -19.84
C LEU A 378 8.33 15.86 -18.85
N ARG A 379 7.09 16.29 -18.55
CA ARG A 379 6.80 17.38 -17.59
C ARG A 379 6.60 16.89 -16.16
N LEU A 380 6.35 15.61 -15.94
CA LEU A 380 6.10 15.00 -14.62
C LEU A 380 7.23 15.20 -13.60
N PRO A 381 8.54 15.14 -13.97
CA PRO A 381 9.63 15.30 -13.02
C PRO A 381 9.61 16.63 -12.26
N PHE A 382 9.03 17.70 -12.84
CA PHE A 382 9.00 19.01 -12.19
C PHE A 382 8.01 19.13 -11.03
N TYR A 383 7.08 18.18 -10.93
CA TYR A 383 6.02 18.13 -9.90
C TYR A 383 6.28 17.08 -8.84
N THR A 384 7.28 16.21 -9.03
CA THR A 384 7.66 15.19 -8.05
C THR A 384 8.58 15.75 -6.98
N GLY A 385 8.70 15.02 -5.88
CA GLY A 385 9.72 15.30 -4.87
C GLY A 385 11.11 14.91 -5.40
N THR A 386 11.89 15.88 -5.86
CA THR A 386 13.24 15.63 -6.43
C THR A 386 14.15 14.90 -5.44
N PHE A 387 14.07 15.26 -4.13
CA PHE A 387 14.87 14.59 -3.11
C PHE A 387 14.43 13.13 -2.91
N LEU A 388 13.15 12.84 -3.05
CA LEU A 388 12.64 11.46 -3.02
C LEU A 388 13.08 10.69 -4.25
N MET A 389 12.95 11.30 -5.44
CA MET A 389 13.25 10.64 -6.71
C MET A 389 14.74 10.23 -6.83
N VAL A 390 15.64 11.01 -6.28
CA VAL A 390 17.07 10.70 -6.24
C VAL A 390 17.45 9.96 -4.97
N GLY A 391 16.96 10.42 -3.82
CA GLY A 391 17.37 9.92 -2.51
C GLY A 391 16.90 8.51 -2.21
N LEU A 392 15.64 8.13 -2.55
CA LEU A 392 15.14 6.80 -2.24
C LEU A 392 15.86 5.68 -3.02
N PRO A 393 16.08 5.78 -4.35
CA PRO A 393 16.92 4.80 -5.05
C PRO A 393 18.34 4.69 -4.51
N LEU A 394 19.00 5.83 -4.24
CA LEU A 394 20.34 5.84 -3.65
C LEU A 394 20.35 5.21 -2.26
N LEU A 395 19.32 5.44 -1.46
CA LEU A 395 19.17 4.85 -0.13
C LEU A 395 19.01 3.32 -0.21
N ILE A 396 18.20 2.82 -1.16
CA ILE A 396 18.05 1.38 -1.41
C ILE A 396 19.37 0.77 -1.88
N LEU A 397 20.06 1.40 -2.84
CA LEU A 397 21.36 0.92 -3.35
C LEU A 397 22.40 0.89 -2.23
N TRP A 398 22.49 1.95 -1.43
CA TRP A 398 23.39 2.00 -0.28
C TRP A 398 23.06 0.90 0.74
N ALA A 399 21.81 0.72 1.11
CA ALA A 399 21.40 -0.30 2.08
C ALA A 399 21.66 -1.72 1.56
N SER A 400 21.43 -1.96 0.27
CA SER A 400 21.74 -3.24 -0.39
C SER A 400 23.25 -3.52 -0.40
N ALA A 401 24.07 -2.50 -0.71
CA ALA A 401 25.53 -2.59 -0.63
C ALA A 401 26.00 -2.85 0.81
N GLN A 402 25.41 -2.18 1.82
CA GLN A 402 25.73 -2.45 3.21
C GLN A 402 25.39 -3.88 3.61
N LEU A 403 24.22 -4.39 3.19
CA LEU A 403 23.82 -5.76 3.47
C LEU A 403 24.82 -6.77 2.87
N ALA A 404 25.24 -6.57 1.62
CA ALA A 404 26.20 -7.42 0.94
C ALA A 404 27.62 -7.36 1.58
N LEU A 405 28.14 -6.13 1.76
CA LEU A 405 29.50 -5.91 2.29
C LEU A 405 29.65 -6.35 3.76
N ARG A 406 28.63 -6.10 4.58
CA ARG A 406 28.68 -6.44 6.01
C ARG A 406 28.48 -7.93 6.26
N ARG A 407 27.72 -8.61 5.39
CA ARG A 407 27.62 -10.07 5.40
C ARG A 407 29.00 -10.71 5.14
N VAL A 408 29.78 -10.16 4.20
CA VAL A 408 31.13 -10.64 3.89
C VAL A 408 32.12 -10.31 5.02
N ARG A 409 32.00 -9.15 5.67
CA ARG A 409 32.94 -8.68 6.70
C ARG A 409 32.53 -9.05 8.14
N ASN A 410 31.48 -9.84 8.34
CA ASN A 410 30.92 -10.24 9.66
C ASN A 410 30.70 -9.08 10.66
N ARG A 411 30.40 -7.87 10.16
CA ARG A 411 30.28 -6.66 10.97
C ARG A 411 28.88 -6.43 11.57
N TRP A 412 27.88 -7.20 11.15
CA TRP A 412 26.53 -7.13 11.69
C TRP A 412 26.11 -8.45 12.29
N LYS A 413 25.30 -8.36 13.34
CA LYS A 413 24.61 -9.53 13.86
C LYS A 413 23.65 -10.07 12.79
N LYS A 414 23.41 -11.38 12.83
CA LYS A 414 22.53 -12.05 11.88
C LYS A 414 21.13 -11.43 11.85
N GLU A 415 20.57 -11.10 13.02
CA GLU A 415 19.25 -10.51 13.18
C GLU A 415 19.14 -9.12 12.54
N GLU A 416 20.17 -8.28 12.61
CA GLU A 416 20.21 -6.97 11.95
C GLU A 416 20.23 -7.12 10.43
N SER A 417 20.99 -8.08 9.91
CA SER A 417 21.04 -8.38 8.47
C SER A 417 19.73 -8.93 7.94
N VAL A 418 19.05 -9.81 8.70
CA VAL A 418 17.75 -10.36 8.33
C VAL A 418 16.68 -9.27 8.33
N LEU A 419 16.70 -8.39 9.34
CA LEU A 419 15.78 -7.28 9.44
C LEU A 419 15.92 -6.31 8.26
N LEU A 420 17.16 -5.89 7.94
CA LEU A 420 17.40 -5.02 6.79
C LEU A 420 17.00 -5.70 5.46
N GLY A 421 17.33 -6.99 5.31
CA GLY A 421 16.94 -7.78 4.14
C GLY A 421 15.43 -7.87 3.96
N PHE A 422 14.67 -8.05 5.05
CA PHE A 422 13.21 -8.04 5.03
C PHE A 422 12.64 -6.67 4.62
N MET A 423 13.16 -5.58 5.19
CA MET A 423 12.72 -4.22 4.84
C MET A 423 12.99 -3.92 3.36
N LEU A 424 14.19 -4.24 2.85
CA LEU A 424 14.55 -4.08 1.45
C LEU A 424 13.68 -4.93 0.53
N PHE A 425 13.49 -6.21 0.86
CA PHE A 425 12.62 -7.10 0.09
C PHE A 425 11.19 -6.56 0.02
N THR A 426 10.63 -6.13 1.16
CA THR A 426 9.28 -5.58 1.23
C THR A 426 9.14 -4.31 0.40
N ILE A 427 10.13 -3.39 0.48
CA ILE A 427 10.17 -2.18 -0.34
C ILE A 427 10.18 -2.54 -1.82
N LEU A 428 11.12 -3.39 -2.25
CA LEU A 428 11.27 -3.74 -3.66
C LEU A 428 10.04 -4.48 -4.19
N PHE A 429 9.53 -5.46 -3.44
CA PHE A 429 8.34 -6.22 -3.81
C PHE A 429 7.10 -5.31 -3.95
N ALA A 430 6.80 -4.53 -2.91
CA ALA A 430 5.62 -3.68 -2.91
C ALA A 430 5.72 -2.55 -3.94
N THR A 431 6.91 -1.97 -4.16
CA THR A 431 7.17 -0.96 -5.19
C THR A 431 7.00 -1.54 -6.59
N ALA A 432 7.52 -2.75 -6.85
CA ALA A 432 7.37 -3.42 -8.13
C ALA A 432 5.87 -3.70 -8.43
N ILE A 433 5.17 -4.36 -7.50
CA ILE A 433 3.75 -4.65 -7.68
C ILE A 433 2.93 -3.37 -7.93
N SER A 434 3.15 -2.32 -7.15
CA SER A 434 2.36 -1.09 -7.30
C SER A 434 2.66 -0.35 -8.60
N ASN A 435 3.92 -0.25 -9.02
CA ASN A 435 4.29 0.56 -10.19
C ASN A 435 4.10 -0.18 -11.53
N PHE A 436 4.08 -1.51 -11.52
CA PHE A 436 3.79 -2.29 -12.72
C PHE A 436 2.31 -2.64 -12.90
N LEU A 437 1.53 -2.70 -11.80
CA LEU A 437 0.12 -3.13 -11.85
C LEU A 437 -0.89 -2.02 -11.47
N SER A 438 -0.44 -0.79 -11.18
CA SER A 438 -1.30 0.34 -10.86
C SER A 438 -0.70 1.64 -11.38
N SER A 439 -1.52 2.70 -11.49
CA SER A 439 -1.11 4.00 -11.96
C SER A 439 -1.88 5.10 -11.24
N PHE A 440 -1.30 6.31 -11.15
CA PHE A 440 -1.84 7.56 -10.63
C PHE A 440 -1.79 7.79 -9.10
N GLU A 441 -1.88 6.78 -8.24
CA GLU A 441 -1.85 6.94 -6.77
C GLU A 441 -0.66 6.20 -6.15
N ASN A 442 0.47 6.15 -6.84
CA ASN A 442 1.60 5.32 -6.41
C ASN A 442 2.34 5.87 -5.18
N ASN A 443 2.22 7.15 -4.86
CA ASN A 443 2.66 7.74 -3.59
C ASN A 443 1.89 7.19 -2.37
N ARG A 444 0.62 6.80 -2.55
CA ARG A 444 -0.18 6.09 -1.55
C ARG A 444 0.41 4.71 -1.22
N TYR A 445 0.86 3.98 -2.25
CA TYR A 445 1.53 2.69 -2.07
C TYR A 445 2.91 2.83 -1.41
N ARG A 446 3.61 3.96 -1.66
CA ARG A 446 4.86 4.27 -0.97
C ARG A 446 4.63 4.60 0.49
N PHE A 447 3.58 5.31 0.84
CA PHE A 447 3.31 5.73 2.22
C PHE A 447 3.41 4.58 3.23
N VAL A 448 2.90 3.41 2.91
CA VAL A 448 2.98 2.23 3.80
C VAL A 448 4.41 1.75 4.03
N LEU A 449 5.35 2.13 3.15
CA LEU A 449 6.78 1.80 3.20
C LEU A 449 7.63 2.93 3.80
N ASP A 450 7.08 4.15 3.95
CA ASP A 450 7.83 5.34 4.40
C ASP A 450 8.44 5.14 5.79
N GLY A 451 7.84 4.28 6.64
CA GLY A 451 8.42 3.87 7.91
C GLY A 451 9.76 3.14 7.74
N TYR A 452 9.87 2.23 6.77
CA TYR A 452 11.11 1.52 6.48
C TYR A 452 12.15 2.45 5.85
N TYR A 453 11.76 3.32 4.93
CA TYR A 453 12.65 4.35 4.39
C TYR A 453 13.22 5.24 5.49
N THR A 454 12.39 5.63 6.47
CA THR A 454 12.81 6.44 7.62
C THR A 454 13.87 5.71 8.46
N VAL A 455 13.68 4.43 8.76
CA VAL A 455 14.67 3.63 9.50
C VAL A 455 15.97 3.50 8.73
N ILE A 456 15.92 3.20 7.42
CA ILE A 456 17.10 3.08 6.57
C ILE A 456 17.82 4.43 6.43
N ALA A 457 17.10 5.55 6.35
CA ALA A 457 17.69 6.89 6.38
C ALA A 457 18.44 7.17 7.69
N GLY A 458 17.88 6.75 8.83
CA GLY A 458 18.56 6.82 10.12
C GLY A 458 19.90 6.06 10.15
N LEU A 459 19.91 4.88 9.55
CA LEU A 459 21.14 4.09 9.38
C LEU A 459 22.17 4.81 8.49
N ALA A 460 21.72 5.37 7.36
CA ALA A 460 22.62 6.07 6.43
C ALA A 460 23.23 7.33 7.08
N ILE A 461 22.42 8.14 7.75
CA ILE A 461 22.88 9.33 8.49
C ILE A 461 23.89 8.93 9.57
N THR A 462 23.61 7.87 10.33
CA THR A 462 24.54 7.36 11.35
C THR A 462 25.87 6.95 10.73
N ALA A 463 25.85 6.24 9.61
CA ALA A 463 27.05 5.82 8.92
C ALA A 463 27.88 7.02 8.40
N LEU A 464 27.24 8.04 7.87
CA LEU A 464 27.91 9.27 7.39
C LEU A 464 28.58 10.04 8.54
N ILE A 465 27.92 10.16 9.68
CA ILE A 465 28.49 10.88 10.85
C ILE A 465 29.66 10.12 11.45
N THR A 466 29.57 8.77 11.52
CA THR A 466 30.66 7.94 12.06
C THR A 466 31.87 7.91 11.12
N ALA A 467 31.65 7.92 9.80
CA ALA A 467 32.73 7.97 8.82
C ALA A 467 33.56 9.28 8.89
N ARG A 468 32.93 10.40 9.25
CA ARG A 468 33.60 11.71 9.39
C ARG A 468 34.38 11.88 10.69
N ARG A 469 34.35 10.92 11.63
CA ARG A 469 35.08 10.95 12.91
C ARG A 469 36.09 9.80 13.03
N PRO A 470 37.13 9.71 12.19
CA PRO A 470 38.05 8.56 12.17
C PRO A 470 38.94 8.44 13.41
N GLY A 471 38.92 9.44 14.33
CA GLY A 471 39.85 9.51 15.48
C GLY A 471 39.30 9.13 16.86
N ARG A 472 38.02 8.81 17.04
CA ARG A 472 37.44 8.49 18.36
C ARG A 472 36.80 7.09 18.50
N ALA A 473 36.77 6.29 17.47
CA ALA A 473 35.96 5.06 17.43
C ALA A 473 36.72 3.74 17.66
N THR A 474 37.94 3.73 18.18
CA THR A 474 38.70 2.48 18.37
C THR A 474 38.89 2.02 19.82
N ARG A 475 38.16 2.58 20.78
CA ARG A 475 38.17 2.09 22.18
C ARG A 475 36.79 1.97 22.79
N GLY A 476 35.88 1.18 22.23
CA GLY A 476 34.69 0.86 22.99
C GLY A 476 33.41 0.46 22.29
N VAL A 477 33.39 0.31 20.95
CA VAL A 477 32.21 -0.21 20.24
C VAL A 477 32.66 -1.05 19.02
N LEU A 478 33.34 -2.11 19.30
CA LEU A 478 33.55 -3.23 18.37
C LEU A 478 32.93 -4.50 18.98
#